data_aef9f03af5896de4c6585f9212780b39
#
_entry.id   aef9f03af5896de4c6585f9212780b39
#
_cell.length_a   1.000
_cell.length_b   1.000
_cell.length_c   1.000
_cell.angle_alpha   90.00
_cell.angle_beta   90.00
_cell.angle_gamma   90.00
#
_symmetry.space_group_name_H-M   'P 1'
#
loop_
_entity.id
_entity.type
_entity.pdbx_description
1 polymer ?
#
loop_
_entity_poly.entity_id
_entity_poly.type
_entity_poly.pdbx_seq_one_letter_code
_entity_poly.pdbx_strand_id
1 'polypeptide(L)'
;MKTSYLSKHFLLMAILSLSAAISYAQDQKPEESLNALKDGNKRFCSGQLLHTHQDLSRIDELKTGQKPFAIVVSCSDSRVTPEIVFDQGLGDIFSIRTAGNVMADYEEGSIEYAAEHLSTKLIVVMGHTSCGAVKAFMDIKHSHENHDAHHTGKLGHIESIIKKLDSEEEEDEVFKTEGDVYNRAIIANVIHGVKQLRKSEPFLKEMHEDGDVQIVGAIYHIESGEVEFLDI
;
A
#
# COMPACT_ATOMS: atom_id res chain seq x y z
N MET A 1 9.55 -57.82 10.51
CA MET A 1 8.86 -56.76 11.30
C MET A 1 9.72 -55.53 11.53
N LYS A 2 10.41 -54.95 10.56
CA LYS A 2 11.28 -53.73 10.74
C LYS A 2 10.89 -52.56 9.81
N THR A 3 9.89 -52.68 8.98
CA THR A 3 9.51 -51.65 7.97
C THR A 3 8.40 -50.69 8.42
N SER A 4 7.76 -50.92 9.59
CA SER A 4 6.63 -50.11 10.07
C SER A 4 7.02 -48.84 10.88
N TYR A 5 8.25 -48.80 11.43
CA TYR A 5 8.65 -47.70 12.29
C TYR A 5 9.15 -46.46 11.51
N LEU A 6 9.79 -46.64 10.35
CA LEU A 6 10.28 -45.52 9.56
C LEU A 6 9.15 -44.67 8.93
N SER A 7 8.05 -45.34 8.55
CA SER A 7 6.90 -44.65 7.94
C SER A 7 6.17 -43.70 8.90
N LYS A 8 6.08 -44.08 10.18
CA LYS A 8 5.40 -43.25 11.20
C LYS A 8 6.18 -42.00 11.59
N HIS A 9 7.52 -42.08 11.59
CA HIS A 9 8.35 -40.92 11.91
C HIS A 9 8.43 -39.90 10.76
N PHE A 10 8.39 -40.37 9.51
CA PHE A 10 8.30 -39.48 8.33
C PHE A 10 6.96 -38.75 8.26
N LEU A 11 5.85 -39.42 8.59
CA LEU A 11 4.53 -38.80 8.62
C LEU A 11 4.40 -37.76 9.76
N LEU A 12 5.01 -38.06 10.92
CA LEU A 12 5.00 -37.12 12.08
C LEU A 12 5.85 -35.88 11.81
N MET A 13 7.01 -36.01 11.14
CA MET A 13 7.85 -34.87 10.73
C MET A 13 7.17 -33.99 9.66
N ALA A 14 6.46 -34.61 8.70
CA ALA A 14 5.72 -33.88 7.68
C ALA A 14 4.54 -33.07 8.28
N ILE A 15 3.85 -33.61 9.27
CA ILE A 15 2.75 -32.93 9.97
C ILE A 15 3.30 -31.79 10.86
N LEU A 16 4.44 -31.96 11.52
CA LEU A 16 5.08 -30.90 12.30
C LEU A 16 5.61 -29.74 11.42
N SER A 17 6.16 -30.07 10.23
CA SER A 17 6.64 -29.03 9.31
C SER A 17 5.49 -28.23 8.66
N LEU A 18 4.36 -28.89 8.40
CA LEU A 18 3.16 -28.22 7.86
C LEU A 18 2.50 -27.31 8.91
N SER A 19 2.43 -27.76 10.17
CA SER A 19 1.89 -26.93 11.26
C SER A 19 2.79 -25.73 11.60
N ALA A 20 4.10 -25.85 11.46
CA ALA A 20 5.04 -24.73 11.63
C ALA A 20 4.91 -23.70 10.51
N ALA A 21 4.70 -24.13 9.25
CA ALA A 21 4.50 -23.21 8.14
C ALA A 21 3.19 -22.40 8.25
N ILE A 22 2.11 -23.00 8.76
CA ILE A 22 0.84 -22.33 9.00
C ILE A 22 0.93 -21.34 10.18
N SER A 23 1.75 -21.65 11.20
CA SER A 23 1.98 -20.76 12.36
C SER A 23 2.86 -19.54 12.00
N TYR A 24 3.77 -19.68 11.02
CA TYR A 24 4.69 -18.60 10.63
C TYR A 24 3.98 -17.43 9.94
N ALA A 25 2.91 -17.70 9.19
CA ALA A 25 2.13 -16.65 8.51
C ALA A 25 1.21 -15.86 9.46
N GLN A 26 1.05 -16.30 10.71
CA GLN A 26 0.10 -15.73 11.65
C GLN A 26 0.69 -14.66 12.57
N ASP A 27 2.03 -14.50 12.58
CA ASP A 27 2.74 -13.59 13.49
C ASP A 27 3.89 -12.84 12.81
N GLN A 28 3.74 -12.54 11.51
CA GLN A 28 4.75 -11.80 10.76
C GLN A 28 4.85 -10.38 11.30
N LYS A 29 6.04 -9.98 11.74
CA LYS A 29 6.28 -8.64 12.24
C LYS A 29 6.18 -7.61 11.10
N PRO A 30 5.73 -6.38 11.37
CA PRO A 30 5.66 -5.33 10.35
C PRO A 30 6.98 -5.12 9.60
N GLU A 31 8.11 -5.22 10.30
CA GLU A 31 9.45 -5.08 9.71
C GLU A 31 9.78 -6.19 8.69
N GLU A 32 9.37 -7.43 8.97
CA GLU A 32 9.55 -8.56 8.03
C GLU A 32 8.71 -8.35 6.77
N SER A 33 7.46 -7.89 6.94
CA SER A 33 6.56 -7.52 5.85
C SER A 33 7.15 -6.38 4.99
N LEU A 34 7.70 -5.35 5.64
CA LEU A 34 8.34 -4.24 4.96
C LEU A 34 9.57 -4.68 4.17
N ASN A 35 10.39 -5.56 4.74
CA ASN A 35 11.56 -6.12 4.05
C ASN A 35 11.14 -6.99 2.86
N ALA A 36 10.07 -7.77 2.98
CA ALA A 36 9.53 -8.55 1.86
C ALA A 36 9.11 -7.67 0.68
N LEU A 37 8.44 -6.52 0.94
CA LEU A 37 8.11 -5.55 -0.10
C LEU A 37 9.37 -4.91 -0.71
N LYS A 38 10.33 -4.49 0.11
CA LYS A 38 11.61 -3.93 -0.37
C LYS A 38 12.37 -4.89 -1.26
N ASP A 39 12.47 -6.14 -0.86
CA ASP A 39 13.17 -7.16 -1.63
C ASP A 39 12.41 -7.53 -2.92
N GLY A 40 11.07 -7.54 -2.88
CA GLY A 40 10.24 -7.69 -4.06
C GLY A 40 10.46 -6.57 -5.08
N ASN A 41 10.49 -5.32 -4.63
CA ASN A 41 10.76 -4.19 -5.51
C ASN A 41 12.18 -4.22 -6.10
N LYS A 42 13.20 -4.63 -5.33
CA LYS A 42 14.55 -4.85 -5.88
C LYS A 42 14.55 -5.90 -7.00
N ARG A 43 13.79 -7.00 -6.85
CA ARG A 43 13.65 -8.00 -7.91
C ARG A 43 12.95 -7.43 -9.14
N PHE A 44 11.89 -6.63 -8.93
CA PHE A 44 11.19 -5.95 -10.01
C PHE A 44 12.14 -5.04 -10.81
N CYS A 45 12.89 -4.15 -10.14
CA CYS A 45 13.82 -3.23 -10.78
C CYS A 45 14.98 -3.94 -11.49
N SER A 46 15.44 -5.09 -10.96
CA SER A 46 16.52 -5.86 -11.57
C SER A 46 16.07 -6.86 -12.65
N GLY A 47 14.76 -6.98 -12.88
CA GLY A 47 14.21 -7.96 -13.82
C GLY A 47 14.36 -9.42 -13.36
N GLN A 48 14.56 -9.66 -12.05
CA GLN A 48 14.72 -10.99 -11.45
C GLN A 48 13.45 -11.43 -10.71
N LEU A 49 12.31 -11.29 -11.36
CA LEU A 49 11.01 -11.63 -10.80
C LEU A 49 10.88 -13.11 -10.47
N LEU A 50 10.29 -13.41 -9.33
CA LEU A 50 9.98 -14.77 -8.89
C LEU A 50 8.57 -15.22 -9.31
N HIS A 51 7.65 -14.27 -9.52
CA HIS A 51 6.25 -14.55 -9.85
C HIS A 51 5.57 -15.50 -8.85
N THR A 52 5.88 -15.34 -7.56
CA THR A 52 5.29 -16.15 -6.50
C THR A 52 3.78 -15.95 -6.43
N HIS A 53 3.07 -17.02 -6.06
CA HIS A 53 1.60 -16.97 -5.81
C HIS A 53 0.77 -16.47 -7.01
N GLN A 54 1.23 -16.72 -8.25
CA GLN A 54 0.57 -16.28 -9.49
C GLN A 54 0.00 -17.47 -10.30
N ASP A 55 -0.15 -18.63 -9.71
CA ASP A 55 -0.65 -19.84 -10.35
C ASP A 55 -1.99 -20.34 -9.80
N LEU A 56 -2.56 -21.36 -10.44
CA LEU A 56 -3.85 -21.92 -10.05
C LEU A 56 -3.81 -22.65 -8.70
N SER A 57 -2.66 -23.16 -8.26
CA SER A 57 -2.53 -23.81 -6.95
C SER A 57 -2.76 -22.81 -5.82
N ARG A 58 -2.32 -21.59 -6.01
CA ARG A 58 -2.57 -20.51 -5.04
C ARG A 58 -4.05 -20.20 -4.86
N ILE A 59 -4.84 -20.27 -5.93
CA ILE A 59 -6.31 -20.11 -5.84
C ILE A 59 -6.91 -21.18 -4.95
N ASP A 60 -6.43 -22.42 -5.07
CA ASP A 60 -6.91 -23.53 -4.24
C ASP A 60 -6.59 -23.32 -2.75
N GLU A 61 -5.42 -22.79 -2.42
CA GLU A 61 -5.03 -22.44 -1.05
C GLU A 61 -5.90 -21.34 -0.44
N LEU A 62 -6.30 -20.36 -1.25
CA LEU A 62 -7.06 -19.19 -0.81
C LEU A 62 -8.59 -19.38 -0.76
N LYS A 63 -9.12 -20.53 -1.16
CA LYS A 63 -10.57 -20.80 -1.19
C LYS A 63 -11.28 -20.58 0.15
N THR A 64 -10.60 -20.77 1.26
CA THR A 64 -11.17 -20.70 2.60
C THR A 64 -10.88 -19.39 3.34
N GLY A 65 -10.10 -18.49 2.74
CA GLY A 65 -9.75 -17.20 3.33
C GLY A 65 -8.49 -16.59 2.75
N GLN A 66 -8.13 -15.40 3.24
CA GLN A 66 -6.94 -14.67 2.86
C GLN A 66 -6.17 -14.23 4.10
N LYS A 67 -4.85 -14.09 3.97
CA LYS A 67 -3.95 -13.57 5.01
C LYS A 67 -2.88 -12.70 4.36
N PRO A 68 -3.24 -11.51 3.89
CA PRO A 68 -2.27 -10.59 3.31
C PRO A 68 -1.27 -10.14 4.38
N PHE A 69 0.01 -10.06 4.02
CA PHE A 69 1.04 -9.61 4.96
C PHE A 69 1.21 -8.08 4.97
N ALA A 70 0.65 -7.38 3.98
CA ALA A 70 0.68 -5.93 3.88
C ALA A 70 -0.63 -5.38 3.31
N ILE A 71 -1.01 -4.18 3.77
CA ILE A 71 -2.02 -3.34 3.14
C ILE A 71 -1.27 -2.28 2.34
N VAL A 72 -1.60 -2.09 1.06
CA VAL A 72 -1.02 -1.05 0.23
C VAL A 72 -2.13 -0.15 -0.30
N VAL A 73 -2.11 1.11 0.14
CA VAL A 73 -2.96 2.18 -0.40
C VAL A 73 -2.18 2.87 -1.51
N SER A 74 -2.69 2.86 -2.73
CA SER A 74 -1.98 3.41 -3.89
C SER A 74 -2.90 4.07 -4.92
N CYS A 75 -2.28 4.73 -5.90
CA CYS A 75 -3.03 5.31 -7.00
C CYS A 75 -3.67 4.24 -7.89
N SER A 76 -4.86 4.55 -8.45
CA SER A 76 -5.50 3.76 -9.50
C SER A 76 -4.80 3.86 -10.86
N ASP A 77 -3.71 4.62 -10.98
CA ASP A 77 -2.91 4.71 -12.20
C ASP A 77 -2.52 3.31 -12.71
N SER A 78 -2.74 3.04 -13.99
CA SER A 78 -2.53 1.72 -14.57
C SER A 78 -1.07 1.24 -14.55
N ARG A 79 -0.13 2.15 -14.33
CA ARG A 79 1.30 1.89 -14.20
C ARG A 79 1.71 1.52 -12.77
N VAL A 80 0.78 1.67 -11.79
CA VAL A 80 1.04 1.50 -10.35
C VAL A 80 0.21 0.33 -9.83
N THR A 81 0.72 -0.89 -9.99
CA THR A 81 0.06 -2.12 -9.51
C THR A 81 0.90 -2.73 -8.40
N PRO A 82 0.47 -2.66 -7.14
CA PRO A 82 1.28 -3.08 -5.99
C PRO A 82 1.85 -4.50 -6.13
N GLU A 83 1.02 -5.46 -6.52
CA GLU A 83 1.43 -6.86 -6.64
C GLU A 83 2.58 -7.03 -7.66
N ILE A 84 2.57 -6.26 -8.76
CA ILE A 84 3.61 -6.30 -9.79
C ILE A 84 4.87 -5.57 -9.31
N VAL A 85 4.70 -4.35 -8.78
CA VAL A 85 5.80 -3.48 -8.33
C VAL A 85 6.61 -4.11 -7.19
N PHE A 86 5.94 -4.90 -6.35
CA PHE A 86 6.56 -5.61 -5.23
C PHE A 86 6.82 -7.11 -5.51
N ASP A 87 6.66 -7.59 -6.75
CA ASP A 87 6.85 -9.01 -7.13
C ASP A 87 6.12 -9.95 -6.17
N GLN A 88 4.84 -9.70 -5.96
CA GLN A 88 3.93 -10.46 -5.10
C GLN A 88 2.81 -11.09 -5.93
N GLY A 89 1.96 -11.89 -5.29
CA GLY A 89 0.88 -12.58 -5.97
C GLY A 89 -0.45 -12.56 -5.20
N LEU A 90 -1.32 -13.48 -5.56
CA LEU A 90 -2.65 -13.59 -5.00
C LEU A 90 -2.63 -13.80 -3.48
N GLY A 91 -3.35 -12.94 -2.76
CA GLY A 91 -3.51 -13.04 -1.31
C GLY A 91 -2.33 -12.52 -0.49
N ASP A 92 -1.28 -11.97 -1.10
CA ASP A 92 -0.09 -11.44 -0.42
C ASP A 92 -0.30 -10.00 0.05
N ILE A 93 -0.96 -9.18 -0.79
CA ILE A 93 -1.22 -7.76 -0.52
C ILE A 93 -2.73 -7.50 -0.49
N PHE A 94 -3.21 -6.74 0.48
CA PHE A 94 -4.54 -6.15 0.49
C PHE A 94 -4.46 -4.78 -0.17
N SER A 95 -4.84 -4.70 -1.44
CA SER A 95 -4.66 -3.50 -2.26
C SER A 95 -5.89 -2.60 -2.21
N ILE A 96 -5.68 -1.32 -1.85
CA ILE A 96 -6.68 -0.25 -1.90
C ILE A 96 -6.20 0.77 -2.91
N ARG A 97 -7.03 1.08 -3.93
CA ARG A 97 -6.58 1.93 -5.04
C ARG A 97 -7.63 2.98 -5.40
N THR A 98 -7.25 4.24 -5.29
CA THR A 98 -8.04 5.41 -5.67
C THR A 98 -7.18 6.37 -6.50
N ALA A 99 -7.78 7.21 -7.34
CA ALA A 99 -6.99 8.20 -8.07
C ALA A 99 -6.31 9.18 -7.09
N GLY A 100 -4.98 9.31 -7.19
CA GLY A 100 -4.19 10.12 -6.27
C GLY A 100 -4.04 9.54 -4.87
N ASN A 101 -4.25 8.23 -4.69
CA ASN A 101 -4.18 7.53 -3.38
C ASN A 101 -4.95 8.24 -2.24
N VAL A 102 -5.97 9.02 -2.58
CA VAL A 102 -6.83 9.70 -1.58
C VAL A 102 -7.67 8.68 -0.82
N MET A 103 -7.92 8.96 0.46
CA MET A 103 -8.71 8.09 1.34
C MET A 103 -9.88 8.86 1.93
N ALA A 104 -11.01 8.18 2.00
CA ALA A 104 -12.22 8.60 2.70
C ALA A 104 -12.77 7.41 3.48
N ASP A 105 -13.97 7.49 4.01
CA ASP A 105 -14.56 6.48 4.92
C ASP A 105 -14.50 5.04 4.37
N TYR A 106 -14.66 4.85 3.05
CA TYR A 106 -14.64 3.50 2.46
C TYR A 106 -13.24 2.90 2.39
N GLU A 107 -12.24 3.72 2.06
CA GLU A 107 -10.85 3.31 2.02
C GLU A 107 -10.36 3.04 3.44
N GLU A 108 -10.62 3.95 4.40
CA GLU A 108 -10.26 3.76 5.80
C GLU A 108 -10.94 2.52 6.40
N GLY A 109 -12.25 2.35 6.20
CA GLY A 109 -12.95 1.15 6.65
C GLY A 109 -12.42 -0.15 6.04
N SER A 110 -11.91 -0.12 4.80
CA SER A 110 -11.27 -1.26 4.17
C SER A 110 -9.90 -1.57 4.80
N ILE A 111 -9.16 -0.53 5.19
CA ILE A 111 -7.87 -0.66 5.90
C ILE A 111 -8.10 -1.25 7.29
N GLU A 112 -9.06 -0.70 8.04
CA GLU A 112 -9.45 -1.20 9.37
C GLU A 112 -9.87 -2.67 9.30
N TYR A 113 -10.69 -3.03 8.32
CA TYR A 113 -11.09 -4.43 8.11
C TYR A 113 -9.86 -5.34 7.94
N ALA A 114 -8.89 -4.95 7.13
CA ALA A 114 -7.71 -5.78 6.89
C ALA A 114 -6.78 -5.82 8.13
N ALA A 115 -6.63 -4.72 8.85
CA ALA A 115 -5.82 -4.66 10.05
C ALA A 115 -6.44 -5.50 11.18
N GLU A 116 -7.74 -5.33 11.44
CA GLU A 116 -8.44 -5.97 12.56
C GLU A 116 -8.82 -7.43 12.27
N HIS A 117 -9.50 -7.67 11.13
CA HIS A 117 -10.07 -8.98 10.85
C HIS A 117 -9.13 -9.93 10.11
N LEU A 118 -8.15 -9.42 9.36
CA LEU A 118 -7.14 -10.23 8.68
C LEU A 118 -5.80 -10.23 9.41
N SER A 119 -5.66 -9.44 10.49
CA SER A 119 -4.45 -9.29 11.30
C SER A 119 -3.23 -8.81 10.48
N THR A 120 -3.46 -7.95 9.49
CA THR A 120 -2.40 -7.39 8.67
C THR A 120 -1.74 -6.22 9.38
N LYS A 121 -0.45 -6.34 9.69
CA LYS A 121 0.26 -5.42 10.60
C LYS A 121 1.08 -4.32 9.91
N LEU A 122 1.21 -4.35 8.59
CA LEU A 122 1.90 -3.32 7.80
C LEU A 122 0.93 -2.60 6.89
N ILE A 123 0.91 -1.26 6.96
CA ILE A 123 0.16 -0.38 6.06
C ILE A 123 1.16 0.51 5.33
N VAL A 124 1.11 0.53 4.00
CA VAL A 124 1.93 1.38 3.13
C VAL A 124 1.02 2.35 2.38
N VAL A 125 1.22 3.65 2.58
CA VAL A 125 0.60 4.69 1.74
C VAL A 125 1.61 5.04 0.65
N MET A 126 1.31 4.66 -0.60
CA MET A 126 2.23 4.76 -1.72
C MET A 126 1.71 5.75 -2.78
N GLY A 127 2.37 6.91 -2.87
CA GLY A 127 2.25 7.82 -4.00
C GLY A 127 3.14 7.40 -5.16
N HIS A 128 3.11 8.17 -6.26
CA HIS A 128 3.99 7.90 -7.40
C HIS A 128 4.32 9.17 -8.18
N THR A 129 5.49 9.20 -8.81
CA THR A 129 5.88 10.28 -9.72
C THR A 129 4.91 10.38 -10.90
N SER A 130 4.75 11.56 -11.46
CA SER A 130 3.86 11.80 -12.60
C SER A 130 2.38 11.44 -12.36
N CYS A 131 1.86 11.70 -11.13
CA CYS A 131 0.48 11.42 -10.74
C CYS A 131 -0.50 12.41 -11.39
N GLY A 132 -1.41 11.90 -12.23
CA GLY A 132 -2.38 12.73 -12.94
C GLY A 132 -3.39 13.45 -12.02
N ALA A 133 -3.76 12.84 -10.88
CA ALA A 133 -4.69 13.45 -9.94
C ALA A 133 -4.06 14.67 -9.21
N VAL A 134 -2.82 14.51 -8.72
CA VAL A 134 -2.06 15.61 -8.12
C VAL A 134 -1.81 16.72 -9.14
N LYS A 135 -1.49 16.36 -10.40
CA LYS A 135 -1.34 17.36 -11.46
C LYS A 135 -2.64 18.15 -11.70
N ALA A 136 -3.77 17.48 -11.79
CA ALA A 136 -5.06 18.13 -11.98
C ALA A 136 -5.41 19.08 -10.82
N PHE A 137 -5.13 18.67 -9.58
CA PHE A 137 -5.27 19.52 -8.41
C PHE A 137 -4.41 20.79 -8.52
N MET A 138 -3.13 20.66 -8.84
CA MET A 138 -2.22 21.78 -8.97
C MET A 138 -2.61 22.73 -10.10
N ASP A 139 -3.01 22.22 -11.27
CA ASP A 139 -3.45 23.04 -12.40
C ASP A 139 -4.68 23.90 -12.02
N ILE A 140 -5.59 23.36 -11.21
CA ILE A 140 -6.77 24.08 -10.73
C ILE A 140 -6.36 25.14 -9.69
N LYS A 141 -5.51 24.81 -8.73
CA LYS A 141 -5.05 25.72 -7.69
C LYS A 141 -4.33 26.92 -8.33
N HIS A 142 -3.44 26.71 -9.28
CA HIS A 142 -2.77 27.77 -10.03
C HIS A 142 -3.71 28.65 -10.85
N SER A 143 -4.76 28.09 -11.48
CA SER A 143 -5.72 28.88 -12.23
C SER A 143 -6.59 29.78 -11.33
N HIS A 144 -6.88 29.36 -10.13
CA HIS A 144 -7.59 30.18 -9.13
C HIS A 144 -6.74 31.38 -8.64
N GLU A 145 -5.44 31.18 -8.44
CA GLU A 145 -4.51 32.24 -8.01
C GLU A 145 -4.28 33.30 -9.09
N ASN A 146 -4.25 32.89 -10.36
CA ASN A 146 -3.96 33.79 -11.49
C ASN A 146 -5.19 34.43 -12.14
N HIS A 147 -6.41 34.25 -11.60
CA HIS A 147 -7.67 34.69 -12.20
C HIS A 147 -7.89 34.25 -13.66
N ASP A 148 -7.18 33.24 -14.13
CA ASP A 148 -7.31 32.66 -15.46
C ASP A 148 -8.49 31.68 -15.50
N ALA A 149 -9.66 32.17 -15.90
CA ALA A 149 -10.93 31.44 -15.96
C ALA A 149 -10.97 30.33 -17.05
N HIS A 150 -9.84 29.69 -17.38
CA HIS A 150 -9.80 28.69 -18.44
C HIS A 150 -10.23 27.27 -18.05
N HIS A 151 -10.50 27.00 -16.76
CA HIS A 151 -11.13 25.77 -16.33
C HIS A 151 -12.65 25.94 -16.09
N THR A 152 -13.38 26.36 -17.12
CA THR A 152 -14.86 26.45 -17.08
C THR A 152 -15.56 25.11 -17.35
N GLY A 153 -14.81 24.01 -17.43
CA GLY A 153 -15.36 22.67 -17.58
C GLY A 153 -15.96 22.14 -16.27
N LYS A 154 -17.13 21.51 -16.36
CA LYS A 154 -17.69 20.77 -15.22
C LYS A 154 -16.74 19.62 -14.87
N LEU A 155 -16.14 19.64 -13.68
CA LEU A 155 -15.22 18.58 -13.20
C LEU A 155 -15.94 17.26 -12.93
N GLY A 156 -17.27 17.28 -12.74
CA GLY A 156 -18.03 16.09 -12.37
C GLY A 156 -17.52 15.48 -11.06
N HIS A 157 -17.41 14.15 -11.00
CA HIS A 157 -16.95 13.47 -9.79
C HIS A 157 -15.44 13.62 -9.51
N ILE A 158 -14.64 14.09 -10.47
CA ILE A 158 -13.23 14.43 -10.23
C ILE A 158 -13.09 15.54 -9.19
N GLU A 159 -14.10 16.41 -9.09
CA GLU A 159 -14.15 17.49 -8.09
C GLU A 159 -13.99 16.99 -6.65
N SER A 160 -14.50 15.80 -6.33
CA SER A 160 -14.34 15.22 -4.98
C SER A 160 -12.89 14.85 -4.67
N ILE A 161 -12.15 14.37 -5.66
CA ILE A 161 -10.71 14.06 -5.51
C ILE A 161 -9.93 15.36 -5.31
N ILE A 162 -10.20 16.38 -6.13
CA ILE A 162 -9.55 17.69 -6.02
C ILE A 162 -9.83 18.34 -4.65
N LYS A 163 -11.08 18.31 -4.20
CA LYS A 163 -11.44 18.85 -2.88
C LYS A 163 -10.77 18.08 -1.73
N LYS A 164 -10.60 16.77 -1.87
CA LYS A 164 -9.89 15.98 -0.86
C LYS A 164 -8.43 16.43 -0.78
N LEU A 165 -7.72 16.51 -1.91
CA LEU A 165 -6.34 17.02 -1.96
C LEU A 165 -6.21 18.46 -1.45
N ASP A 166 -7.16 19.36 -1.80
CA ASP A 166 -7.14 20.76 -1.36
C ASP A 166 -7.42 20.92 0.16
N SER A 167 -8.02 19.92 0.80
CA SER A 167 -8.30 19.95 2.23
C SER A 167 -7.13 19.49 3.11
N GLU A 168 -6.01 19.09 2.50
CA GLU A 168 -4.83 18.54 3.18
C GLU A 168 -3.90 19.68 3.63
N GLU A 169 -3.61 19.76 4.94
CA GLU A 169 -2.78 20.82 5.51
C GLU A 169 -1.35 20.82 4.94
N GLU A 170 -0.82 19.64 4.63
CA GLU A 170 0.50 19.43 4.06
C GLU A 170 0.65 20.07 2.68
N GLU A 171 -0.42 20.14 1.91
CA GLU A 171 -0.43 20.74 0.58
C GLU A 171 -0.21 22.26 0.63
N ASP A 172 -0.71 22.96 1.64
CA ASP A 172 -0.51 24.38 1.77
C ASP A 172 0.95 24.79 1.96
N GLU A 173 1.77 23.95 2.61
CA GLU A 173 3.21 24.20 2.78
C GLU A 173 4.00 24.01 1.47
N VAL A 174 3.52 23.14 0.56
CA VAL A 174 4.16 22.86 -0.73
C VAL A 174 4.32 24.12 -1.58
N PHE A 175 3.29 24.99 -1.61
CA PHE A 175 3.27 26.20 -2.43
C PHE A 175 4.10 27.35 -1.86
N LYS A 176 4.50 27.30 -0.60
CA LYS A 176 5.31 28.32 0.06
C LYS A 176 6.82 28.18 -0.19
N THR A 177 7.25 27.07 -0.78
CA THR A 177 8.67 26.73 -0.95
C THR A 177 9.06 26.73 -2.43
N GLU A 178 10.22 27.27 -2.79
CA GLU A 178 10.77 27.24 -4.15
C GLU A 178 11.22 25.82 -4.56
N GLY A 179 11.25 25.53 -5.87
CA GLY A 179 11.74 24.27 -6.46
C GLY A 179 10.64 23.41 -7.09
N ASP A 180 10.83 22.10 -7.13
CA ASP A 180 9.89 21.17 -7.76
C ASP A 180 8.61 21.00 -6.92
N VAL A 181 7.67 21.92 -7.13
CA VAL A 181 6.39 21.98 -6.44
C VAL A 181 5.58 20.68 -6.66
N TYR A 182 5.66 20.11 -7.87
CA TYR A 182 4.88 18.95 -8.22
C TYR A 182 5.30 17.68 -7.44
N ASN A 183 6.59 17.40 -7.39
CA ASN A 183 7.08 16.27 -6.60
C ASN A 183 6.84 16.48 -5.10
N ARG A 184 6.93 17.72 -4.62
CA ARG A 184 6.57 18.01 -3.22
C ARG A 184 5.10 17.77 -2.93
N ALA A 185 4.18 18.12 -3.85
CA ALA A 185 2.76 17.82 -3.69
C ALA A 185 2.48 16.31 -3.60
N ILE A 186 3.16 15.51 -4.41
CA ILE A 186 3.07 14.04 -4.33
C ILE A 186 3.52 13.53 -2.95
N ILE A 187 4.64 14.04 -2.45
CA ILE A 187 5.17 13.65 -1.13
C ILE A 187 4.23 14.13 0.00
N ALA A 188 3.72 15.35 -0.08
CA ALA A 188 2.79 15.92 0.89
C ALA A 188 1.51 15.08 1.01
N ASN A 189 0.91 14.68 -0.11
CA ASN A 189 -0.25 13.80 -0.13
C ASN A 189 0.04 12.44 0.54
N VAL A 190 1.23 11.85 0.34
CA VAL A 190 1.62 10.62 1.05
C VAL A 190 1.77 10.87 2.55
N ILE A 191 2.43 11.95 2.96
CA ILE A 191 2.60 12.33 4.37
C ILE A 191 1.24 12.55 5.02
N HIS A 192 0.32 13.26 4.34
CA HIS A 192 -1.04 13.45 4.80
C HIS A 192 -1.74 12.11 5.03
N GLY A 193 -1.72 11.21 4.06
CA GLY A 193 -2.35 9.90 4.18
C GLY A 193 -1.81 9.07 5.35
N VAL A 194 -0.49 9.08 5.58
CA VAL A 194 0.13 8.44 6.75
C VAL A 194 -0.37 9.06 8.05
N LYS A 195 -0.40 10.39 8.14
CA LYS A 195 -0.89 11.09 9.33
C LYS A 195 -2.38 10.86 9.57
N GLN A 196 -3.19 10.84 8.51
CA GLN A 196 -4.63 10.55 8.57
C GLN A 196 -4.85 9.19 9.22
N LEU A 197 -4.18 8.13 8.75
CA LEU A 197 -4.32 6.78 9.30
C LEU A 197 -3.79 6.65 10.73
N ARG A 198 -2.66 7.29 11.06
CA ARG A 198 -2.12 7.30 12.43
C ARG A 198 -3.03 8.00 13.44
N LYS A 199 -3.96 8.84 12.97
CA LYS A 199 -4.95 9.58 13.80
C LYS A 199 -6.36 8.99 13.70
N SER A 200 -6.60 8.01 12.82
CA SER A 200 -7.92 7.43 12.56
C SER A 200 -8.40 6.66 13.78
N GLU A 201 -9.45 7.21 14.41
CA GLU A 201 -10.12 6.59 15.57
C GLU A 201 -11.33 5.76 15.12
N PRO A 202 -11.70 4.71 15.86
CA PRO A 202 -11.09 4.30 17.13
C PRO A 202 -9.93 3.30 17.00
N PHE A 203 -9.76 2.64 15.84
CA PHE A 203 -8.95 1.42 15.76
C PHE A 203 -7.48 1.68 15.37
N LEU A 204 -7.23 2.32 14.22
CA LEU A 204 -5.87 2.41 13.68
C LEU A 204 -4.94 3.22 14.57
N LYS A 205 -5.45 4.28 15.20
CA LYS A 205 -4.67 5.07 16.14
C LYS A 205 -4.17 4.23 17.32
N GLU A 206 -5.09 3.49 17.97
CA GLU A 206 -4.74 2.63 19.11
C GLU A 206 -3.74 1.55 18.68
N MET A 207 -4.02 0.83 17.59
CA MET A 207 -3.13 -0.20 17.06
C MET A 207 -1.74 0.33 16.69
N HIS A 208 -1.67 1.57 16.19
CA HIS A 208 -0.40 2.21 15.86
C HIS A 208 0.37 2.65 17.11
N GLU A 209 -0.28 3.25 18.10
CA GLU A 209 0.31 3.69 19.36
C GLU A 209 0.82 2.50 20.19
N ASP A 210 0.11 1.38 20.17
CA ASP A 210 0.50 0.12 20.84
C ASP A 210 1.61 -0.65 20.08
N GLY A 211 1.92 -0.26 18.85
CA GLY A 211 2.93 -0.90 18.00
C GLY A 211 2.46 -2.17 17.31
N ASP A 212 1.16 -2.46 17.33
CA ASP A 212 0.56 -3.61 16.66
C ASP A 212 0.54 -3.44 15.14
N VAL A 213 0.41 -2.19 14.67
CA VAL A 213 0.43 -1.83 13.25
C VAL A 213 1.49 -0.78 12.97
N GLN A 214 2.28 -1.01 11.93
CA GLN A 214 3.21 -0.03 11.38
C GLN A 214 2.60 0.63 10.14
N ILE A 215 2.58 1.97 10.11
CA ILE A 215 2.09 2.78 8.99
C ILE A 215 3.24 3.58 8.41
N VAL A 216 3.57 3.36 7.13
CA VAL A 216 4.71 3.97 6.44
C VAL A 216 4.28 4.63 5.14
N GLY A 217 5.02 5.65 4.70
CA GLY A 217 4.87 6.29 3.39
C GLY A 217 5.88 5.75 2.39
N ALA A 218 5.51 5.77 1.10
CA ALA A 218 6.42 5.42 0.01
C ALA A 218 6.10 6.21 -1.26
N ILE A 219 7.12 6.38 -2.12
CA ILE A 219 6.98 6.95 -3.46
C ILE A 219 7.47 5.94 -4.49
N TYR A 220 6.61 5.58 -5.42
CA TYR A 220 6.97 4.78 -6.59
C TYR A 220 7.43 5.68 -7.74
N HIS A 221 8.66 5.52 -8.16
CA HIS A 221 9.26 6.23 -9.29
C HIS A 221 8.95 5.50 -10.59
N ILE A 222 8.00 6.02 -11.37
CA ILE A 222 7.55 5.38 -12.63
C ILE A 222 8.70 5.21 -13.62
N GLU A 223 9.66 6.11 -13.60
CA GLU A 223 10.79 6.15 -14.55
C GLU A 223 11.79 5.00 -14.32
N SER A 224 11.96 4.58 -13.06
CA SER A 224 12.94 3.54 -12.68
C SER A 224 12.30 2.24 -12.21
N GLY A 225 11.03 2.28 -11.78
CA GLY A 225 10.37 1.18 -11.10
C GLY A 225 10.72 1.06 -9.62
N GLU A 226 11.54 1.95 -9.07
CA GLU A 226 11.99 1.94 -7.68
C GLU A 226 10.91 2.49 -6.74
N VAL A 227 10.79 1.89 -5.56
CA VAL A 227 9.97 2.38 -4.45
C VAL A 227 10.87 2.89 -3.34
N GLU A 228 10.81 4.20 -3.11
CA GLU A 228 11.47 4.89 -2.00
C GLU A 228 10.53 4.91 -0.79
N PHE A 229 10.96 4.33 0.34
CA PHE A 229 10.23 4.43 1.60
C PHE A 229 10.66 5.69 2.35
N LEU A 230 9.66 6.48 2.77
CA LEU A 230 9.90 7.77 3.43
C LEU A 230 10.21 7.59 4.91
N ASP A 231 11.11 8.40 5.42
CA ASP A 231 11.44 8.49 6.85
C ASP A 231 10.54 9.57 7.52
N ILE A 232 9.31 9.17 7.93
CA ILE A 232 8.25 10.05 8.46
C ILE A 232 7.56 9.44 9.68
#